data_b6029285f19b9d7f11cb4ffc910aafb2
#
_entry.id   b6029285f19b9d7f11cb4ffc910aafb2
#
_cell.length_a   1.000
_cell.length_b   1.000
_cell.length_c   1.000
_cell.angle_alpha   90.00
_cell.angle_beta   90.00
_cell.angle_gamma   90.00
#
_symmetry.space_group_name_H-M   'P 1'
#
loop_
_entity.id
_entity.type
_entity.pdbx_description
1 polymer ?
#
loop_
_entity_poly.entity_id
_entity_poly.type
_entity_poly.pdbx_seq_one_letter_code
_entity_poly.pdbx_strand_id
1 'polypeptide(L)'
;MKTIDLSMTIKNHWRWKIEHDVTVKDGFRSSFFRMGAHAFTHVDTPLHCKAGGSTIDGLGPDAYSGEAAVMDLSDKQADEPITAEDLEKCRHVRMNEKIILLKTCWDMRCSPYTKDYWVKAPYVTEEAAIWLKEKNPAVVGFDFPQDYPLKRVDDHGKFHARDMPTHHYLLHEGILLVEYLCNMSSVTGDRVQFICLPMKLEQFEGAPARAVVIEPV
;
A
#
# COMPACT_ATOMS: atom_id res chain seq x y z
N MET A 1 -24.87 -2.08 2.89
CA MET A 1 -23.42 -1.81 2.89
C MET A 1 -22.76 -2.76 1.91
N LYS A 2 -21.88 -2.26 1.04
CA LYS A 2 -21.09 -3.05 0.08
C LYS A 2 -19.66 -3.14 0.60
N THR A 3 -19.12 -4.36 0.68
CA THR A 3 -17.70 -4.57 1.00
C THR A 3 -16.92 -4.80 -0.28
N ILE A 4 -15.86 -4.01 -0.49
CA ILE A 4 -14.98 -4.06 -1.66
C ILE A 4 -13.63 -4.57 -1.19
N ASP A 5 -13.18 -5.67 -1.77
CA ASP A 5 -11.85 -6.23 -1.49
C ASP A 5 -10.79 -5.49 -2.32
N LEU A 6 -9.80 -4.97 -1.64
CA LEU A 6 -8.70 -4.22 -2.24
C LEU A 6 -7.37 -4.97 -2.18
N SER A 7 -7.41 -6.27 -1.91
CA SER A 7 -6.19 -7.06 -1.71
C SER A 7 -5.82 -7.85 -2.95
N MET A 8 -4.54 -7.81 -3.32
CA MET A 8 -3.97 -8.70 -4.34
C MET A 8 -4.07 -10.17 -3.90
N THR A 9 -4.43 -11.04 -4.83
CA THR A 9 -4.34 -12.49 -4.58
C THR A 9 -2.88 -12.94 -4.51
N ILE A 10 -2.49 -13.60 -3.43
CA ILE A 10 -1.16 -14.20 -3.28
C ILE A 10 -1.07 -15.41 -4.20
N LYS A 11 -0.16 -15.36 -5.18
CA LYS A 11 0.10 -16.42 -6.15
C LYS A 11 1.52 -16.28 -6.71
N ASN A 12 1.98 -17.22 -7.54
CA ASN A 12 3.28 -17.11 -8.20
C ASN A 12 3.46 -15.73 -8.85
N HIS A 13 4.58 -15.10 -8.55
CA HIS A 13 4.89 -13.75 -9.00
C HIS A 13 6.36 -13.65 -9.44
N TRP A 14 6.65 -12.88 -10.48
CA TRP A 14 8.00 -12.73 -11.00
C TRP A 14 8.94 -11.99 -10.04
N ARG A 15 8.38 -11.08 -9.18
CA ARG A 15 9.15 -10.25 -8.25
C ARG A 15 9.38 -10.93 -6.89
N TRP A 16 8.39 -11.70 -6.41
CA TRP A 16 8.42 -12.29 -5.07
C TRP A 16 8.47 -13.80 -5.13
N LYS A 17 9.40 -14.38 -4.37
CA LYS A 17 9.47 -15.82 -4.19
C LYS A 17 8.41 -16.26 -3.19
N ILE A 18 7.57 -17.20 -3.60
CA ILE A 18 6.59 -17.85 -2.74
C ILE A 18 6.90 -19.33 -2.72
N GLU A 19 7.07 -19.88 -1.55
CA GLU A 19 7.17 -21.34 -1.33
C GLU A 19 5.84 -21.83 -0.77
N HIS A 20 5.32 -22.88 -1.33
CA HIS A 20 4.04 -23.44 -0.95
C HIS A 20 4.10 -24.97 -0.98
N ASP A 21 3.85 -25.59 0.18
CA ASP A 21 3.76 -27.03 0.35
C ASP A 21 2.38 -27.44 0.85
N VAL A 22 1.92 -28.59 0.42
CA VAL A 22 0.63 -29.16 0.81
C VAL A 22 0.81 -30.58 1.31
N THR A 23 0.30 -30.85 2.49
CA THR A 23 0.22 -32.19 3.06
C THR A 23 -1.25 -32.60 3.20
N VAL A 24 -1.57 -33.82 2.79
CA VAL A 24 -2.89 -34.42 3.02
C VAL A 24 -2.71 -35.63 3.91
N LYS A 25 -3.28 -35.62 5.09
CA LYS A 25 -3.22 -36.72 6.07
C LYS A 25 -4.55 -36.84 6.82
N ASP A 26 -5.03 -38.06 6.99
CA ASP A 26 -6.23 -38.38 7.79
C ASP A 26 -7.49 -37.58 7.36
N GLY A 27 -7.63 -37.31 6.05
CA GLY A 27 -8.74 -36.52 5.49
C GLY A 27 -8.57 -34.99 5.61
N PHE A 28 -7.51 -34.51 6.24
CA PHE A 28 -7.21 -33.08 6.37
C PHE A 28 -6.19 -32.64 5.33
N ARG A 29 -6.39 -31.44 4.78
CA ARG A 29 -5.42 -30.75 3.93
C ARG A 29 -4.79 -29.60 4.73
N SER A 30 -3.47 -29.66 4.89
CA SER A 30 -2.67 -28.61 5.52
C SER A 30 -1.74 -28.00 4.49
N SER A 31 -1.63 -26.68 4.50
CA SER A 31 -0.73 -25.95 3.60
C SER A 31 0.25 -25.12 4.42
N PHE A 32 1.50 -25.13 3.99
CA PHE A 32 2.55 -24.22 4.45
C PHE A 32 2.88 -23.25 3.35
N PHE A 33 3.12 -21.97 3.70
CA PHE A 33 3.66 -20.99 2.74
C PHE A 33 4.72 -20.12 3.39
N ARG A 34 5.68 -19.70 2.58
CA ARG A 34 6.73 -18.74 2.95
C ARG A 34 6.82 -17.67 1.90
N MET A 35 6.85 -16.41 2.34
CA MET A 35 7.04 -15.24 1.47
C MET A 35 7.62 -14.08 2.25
N GLY A 36 8.10 -13.04 1.56
CA GLY A 36 8.53 -11.79 2.19
C GLY A 36 7.37 -11.02 2.81
N ALA A 37 7.64 -10.28 3.88
CA ALA A 37 6.65 -9.45 4.58
C ALA A 37 6.07 -8.34 3.69
N HIS A 38 6.89 -7.78 2.79
CA HIS A 38 6.54 -6.71 1.85
C HIS A 38 6.11 -7.23 0.48
N ALA A 39 5.40 -8.34 0.45
CA ALA A 39 4.89 -8.94 -0.78
C ALA A 39 3.37 -8.81 -0.87
N PHE A 40 2.86 -8.48 -2.08
CA PHE A 40 1.45 -8.24 -2.35
C PHE A 40 0.88 -7.10 -1.50
N THR A 41 -0.43 -7.06 -1.27
CA THR A 41 -1.02 -6.05 -0.39
C THR A 41 -0.53 -6.27 1.03
N HIS A 42 0.13 -5.26 1.59
CA HIS A 42 0.75 -5.31 2.91
C HIS A 42 0.75 -3.95 3.60
N VAL A 43 1.10 -3.96 4.86
CA VAL A 43 1.31 -2.75 5.67
C VAL A 43 2.79 -2.65 6.02
N ASP A 44 3.34 -1.44 5.94
CA ASP A 44 4.66 -1.08 6.45
C ASP A 44 4.55 -0.25 7.71
N THR A 45 5.42 -0.54 8.68
CA THR A 45 5.58 0.25 9.88
C THR A 45 6.95 0.94 9.91
N PRO A 46 7.12 1.99 10.72
CA PRO A 46 8.37 2.75 10.81
C PRO A 46 9.64 1.91 10.99
N LEU A 47 9.57 0.74 11.64
CA LEU A 47 10.73 -0.14 11.78
C LEU A 47 11.36 -0.52 10.44
N HIS A 48 10.61 -0.51 9.34
CA HIS A 48 11.10 -0.83 7.99
C HIS A 48 12.23 0.11 7.51
N CYS A 49 12.18 1.38 7.91
CA CYS A 49 13.19 2.38 7.49
C CYS A 49 13.84 3.15 8.65
N LYS A 50 13.41 2.91 9.90
CA LYS A 50 13.87 3.63 11.09
C LYS A 50 14.18 2.67 12.22
N ALA A 51 15.46 2.59 12.61
CA ALA A 51 15.86 1.78 13.76
C ALA A 51 15.10 2.18 15.02
N GLY A 52 14.50 1.22 15.70
CA GLY A 52 13.65 1.44 16.89
C GLY A 52 12.25 2.01 16.56
N GLY A 53 11.86 2.03 15.28
CA GLY A 53 10.49 2.35 14.87
C GLY A 53 9.45 1.36 15.40
N SER A 54 8.17 1.71 15.34
CA SER A 54 7.08 0.84 15.74
C SER A 54 6.99 -0.41 14.86
N THR A 55 6.54 -1.50 15.47
CA THR A 55 6.36 -2.83 14.84
C THR A 55 4.89 -3.12 14.58
N ILE A 56 4.61 -4.11 13.73
CA ILE A 56 3.23 -4.54 13.42
C ILE A 56 2.47 -4.96 14.69
N ASP A 57 3.08 -5.74 15.56
CA ASP A 57 2.45 -6.24 16.80
C ASP A 57 2.35 -5.19 17.90
N GLY A 58 3.16 -4.14 17.81
CA GLY A 58 3.15 -3.00 18.75
C GLY A 58 1.97 -2.04 18.54
N LEU A 59 1.27 -2.13 17.39
CA LEU A 59 0.13 -1.28 17.05
C LEU A 59 -1.18 -2.05 17.16
N GLY A 60 -2.22 -1.39 17.70
CA GLY A 60 -3.56 -1.96 17.77
C GLY A 60 -4.32 -1.91 16.44
N PRO A 61 -5.43 -2.67 16.27
CA PRO A 61 -6.24 -2.67 15.06
C PRO A 61 -6.72 -1.29 14.63
N ASP A 62 -6.93 -0.38 15.56
CA ASP A 62 -7.36 0.99 15.29
C ASP A 62 -6.33 1.80 14.50
N ALA A 63 -5.04 1.42 14.54
CA ALA A 63 -4.02 2.07 13.73
C ALA A 63 -4.24 1.84 12.22
N TYR A 64 -4.90 0.75 11.86
CA TYR A 64 -5.03 0.26 10.49
C TYR A 64 -6.45 0.40 9.90
N SER A 65 -7.37 1.00 10.63
CA SER A 65 -8.78 1.08 10.23
C SER A 65 -9.43 2.40 10.62
N GLY A 66 -10.39 2.84 9.83
CA GLY A 66 -11.18 4.06 10.08
C GLY A 66 -11.73 4.69 8.84
N GLU A 67 -12.24 5.91 8.99
CA GLU A 67 -12.64 6.74 7.86
C GLU A 67 -11.41 7.10 7.03
N ALA A 68 -11.52 6.94 5.71
CA ALA A 68 -10.49 7.27 4.74
C ALA A 68 -11.01 8.29 3.72
N ALA A 69 -10.17 9.28 3.41
CA ALA A 69 -10.36 10.15 2.26
C ALA A 69 -9.74 9.51 1.02
N VAL A 70 -10.49 9.42 -0.07
CA VAL A 70 -10.04 8.83 -1.34
C VAL A 70 -9.67 9.96 -2.30
N MET A 71 -8.40 10.03 -2.68
CA MET A 71 -7.89 10.97 -3.68
C MET A 71 -7.96 10.32 -5.05
N ASP A 72 -8.90 10.74 -5.89
CA ASP A 72 -9.03 10.22 -7.24
C ASP A 72 -7.99 10.85 -8.17
N LEU A 73 -7.02 10.03 -8.58
CA LEU A 73 -5.92 10.33 -9.47
C LEU A 73 -5.96 9.39 -10.69
N SER A 74 -7.15 8.88 -11.04
CA SER A 74 -7.32 7.89 -12.11
C SER A 74 -7.06 8.43 -13.52
N ASP A 75 -6.88 9.74 -13.66
CA ASP A 75 -6.41 10.42 -14.87
C ASP A 75 -4.91 10.25 -15.11
N LYS A 76 -4.11 9.92 -14.09
CA LYS A 76 -2.67 9.72 -14.20
C LYS A 76 -2.30 8.62 -15.19
N GLN A 77 -1.34 8.94 -16.05
CA GLN A 77 -0.87 8.04 -17.10
C GLN A 77 0.39 7.26 -16.67
N ALA A 78 0.85 6.36 -17.54
CA ALA A 78 2.11 5.66 -17.35
C ALA A 78 3.27 6.65 -17.20
N ASP A 79 4.18 6.37 -16.25
CA ASP A 79 5.37 7.18 -15.96
C ASP A 79 5.10 8.63 -15.53
N GLU A 80 3.85 8.96 -15.23
CA GLU A 80 3.47 10.31 -14.87
C GLU A 80 3.73 10.58 -13.37
N PRO A 81 4.36 11.72 -13.01
CA PRO A 81 4.51 12.12 -11.63
C PRO A 81 3.17 12.53 -11.01
N ILE A 82 2.96 12.13 -9.78
CA ILE A 82 1.91 12.66 -8.90
C ILE A 82 2.54 13.78 -8.09
N THR A 83 2.14 15.02 -8.36
CA THR A 83 2.71 16.24 -7.77
C THR A 83 1.84 16.75 -6.62
N ALA A 84 2.37 17.67 -5.81
CA ALA A 84 1.57 18.36 -4.79
C ALA A 84 0.36 19.09 -5.40
N GLU A 85 0.52 19.68 -6.61
CA GLU A 85 -0.59 20.35 -7.31
C GLU A 85 -1.73 19.38 -7.66
N ASP A 86 -1.40 18.12 -8.03
CA ASP A 86 -2.42 17.10 -8.28
C ASP A 86 -3.20 16.76 -7.00
N LEU A 87 -2.49 16.67 -5.88
CA LEU A 87 -3.10 16.37 -4.58
C LEU A 87 -3.97 17.55 -4.09
N GLU A 88 -3.57 18.78 -4.34
CA GLU A 88 -4.34 19.98 -3.99
C GLU A 88 -5.69 20.08 -4.70
N LYS A 89 -5.84 19.45 -5.86
CA LYS A 89 -7.12 19.36 -6.58
C LYS A 89 -8.17 18.56 -5.78
N CYS A 90 -7.75 17.63 -4.92
CA CYS A 90 -8.62 16.84 -4.04
C CYS A 90 -9.01 17.62 -2.78
N ARG A 91 -9.81 18.68 -2.95
CA ARG A 91 -10.17 19.66 -1.90
C ARG A 91 -10.95 19.09 -0.70
N HIS A 92 -11.48 17.88 -0.80
CA HIS A 92 -12.19 17.20 0.30
C HIS A 92 -11.24 16.62 1.37
N VAL A 93 -9.94 16.52 1.08
CA VAL A 93 -8.93 16.04 2.03
C VAL A 93 -8.61 17.15 3.04
N ARG A 94 -8.78 16.84 4.32
CA ARG A 94 -8.61 17.77 5.44
C ARG A 94 -7.27 17.56 6.15
N MET A 95 -6.92 18.47 7.02
CA MET A 95 -5.83 18.24 7.99
C MET A 95 -6.21 17.15 8.98
N ASN A 96 -5.22 16.34 9.38
CA ASN A 96 -5.39 15.25 10.33
C ASN A 96 -6.42 14.19 9.88
N GLU A 97 -6.49 13.94 8.57
CA GLU A 97 -7.22 12.76 8.07
C GLU A 97 -6.59 11.52 8.69
N LYS A 98 -7.42 10.59 9.17
CA LYS A 98 -6.87 9.36 9.71
C LYS A 98 -6.21 8.53 8.61
N ILE A 99 -6.85 8.39 7.47
CA ILE A 99 -6.38 7.58 6.36
C ILE A 99 -6.58 8.36 5.05
N ILE A 100 -5.55 8.35 4.20
CA ILE A 100 -5.62 8.88 2.84
C ILE A 100 -5.32 7.73 1.87
N LEU A 101 -6.18 7.52 0.88
CA LEU A 101 -6.01 6.52 -0.17
C LEU A 101 -5.79 7.23 -1.51
N LEU A 102 -4.65 6.99 -2.15
CA LEU A 102 -4.36 7.46 -3.50
C LEU A 102 -4.89 6.43 -4.50
N LYS A 103 -5.90 6.81 -5.29
CA LYS A 103 -6.59 5.95 -6.25
C LYS A 103 -6.19 6.32 -7.67
N THR A 104 -5.33 5.53 -8.28
CA THR A 104 -4.94 5.68 -9.70
C THR A 104 -5.65 4.70 -10.63
N CYS A 105 -6.25 3.65 -10.07
CA CYS A 105 -6.83 2.52 -10.81
C CYS A 105 -5.79 1.88 -11.76
N TRP A 106 -4.51 1.85 -11.35
CA TRP A 106 -3.40 1.40 -12.18
C TRP A 106 -3.53 -0.08 -12.58
N ASP A 107 -4.11 -0.90 -11.70
CA ASP A 107 -4.38 -2.32 -11.96
C ASP A 107 -5.36 -2.57 -13.12
N MET A 108 -6.18 -1.59 -13.47
CA MET A 108 -7.08 -1.64 -14.65
C MET A 108 -6.33 -1.45 -15.97
N ARG A 109 -5.18 -0.78 -15.93
CA ARG A 109 -4.36 -0.49 -17.12
C ARG A 109 -3.23 -1.50 -17.28
N CYS A 110 -2.70 -1.99 -16.17
CA CYS A 110 -1.57 -2.89 -16.16
C CYS A 110 -1.74 -3.91 -15.04
N SER A 111 -1.69 -5.20 -15.40
CA SER A 111 -1.86 -6.26 -14.40
C SER A 111 -0.75 -6.18 -13.34
N PRO A 112 -1.10 -6.16 -12.04
CA PRO A 112 -0.11 -6.09 -10.95
C PRO A 112 0.85 -7.29 -10.91
N TYR A 113 0.56 -8.35 -11.69
CA TYR A 113 1.40 -9.55 -11.80
C TYR A 113 2.42 -9.49 -12.95
N THR A 114 2.58 -8.35 -13.61
CA THR A 114 3.52 -8.14 -14.72
C THR A 114 4.63 -7.16 -14.36
N LYS A 115 5.78 -7.21 -15.06
CA LYS A 115 6.86 -6.22 -14.90
C LYS A 115 6.40 -4.82 -15.28
N ASP A 116 5.56 -4.70 -16.30
CA ASP A 116 5.05 -3.41 -16.77
C ASP A 116 4.32 -2.62 -15.70
N TYR A 117 3.57 -3.29 -14.81
CA TYR A 117 2.92 -2.65 -13.68
C TYR A 117 3.91 -1.86 -12.80
N TRP A 118 5.12 -2.38 -12.64
CA TRP A 118 6.17 -1.77 -11.83
C TRP A 118 6.94 -0.69 -12.60
N VAL A 119 7.33 -1.01 -13.84
CA VAL A 119 8.19 -0.12 -14.63
C VAL A 119 7.45 1.11 -15.13
N LYS A 120 6.16 0.97 -15.46
CA LYS A 120 5.34 2.03 -16.06
C LYS A 120 4.38 2.72 -15.08
N ALA A 121 4.40 2.39 -13.79
CA ALA A 121 3.49 3.01 -12.82
C ALA A 121 3.65 4.54 -12.76
N PRO A 122 2.60 5.30 -12.46
CA PRO A 122 2.78 6.66 -11.96
C PRO A 122 3.59 6.61 -10.66
N TYR A 123 4.10 7.72 -10.18
CA TYR A 123 4.91 7.76 -8.96
C TYR A 123 4.72 9.07 -8.18
N VAL A 124 4.86 9.00 -6.87
CA VAL A 124 4.76 10.16 -5.97
C VAL A 124 6.07 10.95 -6.02
N THR A 125 5.98 12.26 -6.24
CA THR A 125 7.15 13.15 -6.18
C THR A 125 7.50 13.49 -4.73
N GLU A 126 8.68 14.08 -4.52
CA GLU A 126 9.12 14.53 -3.20
C GLU A 126 8.14 15.57 -2.62
N GLU A 127 7.73 16.55 -3.42
CA GLU A 127 6.81 17.61 -3.00
C GLU A 127 5.43 17.04 -2.63
N ALA A 128 4.97 16.02 -3.35
CA ALA A 128 3.71 15.33 -3.03
C ALA A 128 3.81 14.55 -1.71
N ALA A 129 4.93 13.88 -1.45
CA ALA A 129 5.16 13.19 -0.17
C ALA A 129 5.22 14.20 1.00
N ILE A 130 5.88 15.34 0.82
CA ILE A 130 5.90 16.42 1.81
C ILE A 130 4.49 16.96 2.06
N TRP A 131 3.72 17.21 1.01
CA TRP A 131 2.32 17.66 1.11
C TRP A 131 1.46 16.66 1.89
N LEU A 132 1.59 15.36 1.62
CA LEU A 132 0.90 14.31 2.37
C LEU A 132 1.30 14.31 3.86
N LYS A 133 2.60 14.44 4.16
CA LYS A 133 3.10 14.57 5.53
C LYS A 133 2.47 15.76 6.24
N GLU A 134 2.35 16.91 5.58
CA GLU A 134 1.74 18.13 6.16
C GLU A 134 0.26 17.94 6.48
N LYS A 135 -0.46 17.05 5.77
CA LYS A 135 -1.83 16.66 6.15
C LYS A 135 -1.89 15.84 7.42
N ASN A 136 -0.77 15.28 7.85
CA ASN A 136 -0.61 14.52 9.09
C ASN A 136 -1.58 13.33 9.22
N PRO A 137 -1.68 12.44 8.20
CA PRO A 137 -2.47 11.23 8.32
C PRO A 137 -1.78 10.19 9.21
N ALA A 138 -2.54 9.24 9.74
CA ALA A 138 -1.96 8.06 10.39
C ALA A 138 -1.52 7.00 9.36
N VAL A 139 -2.24 6.92 8.23
CA VAL A 139 -2.01 5.91 7.18
C VAL A 139 -2.15 6.55 5.80
N VAL A 140 -1.27 6.17 4.86
CA VAL A 140 -1.45 6.44 3.42
C VAL A 140 -1.44 5.13 2.66
N GLY A 141 -2.45 4.92 1.80
CA GLY A 141 -2.58 3.71 0.96
C GLY A 141 -2.43 4.02 -0.52
N PHE A 142 -1.85 3.06 -1.27
CA PHE A 142 -1.52 3.19 -2.69
C PHE A 142 -2.00 1.96 -3.48
N ASP A 143 -2.58 2.17 -4.65
CA ASP A 143 -2.96 1.12 -5.60
C ASP A 143 -1.95 0.95 -6.75
N PHE A 144 -0.74 1.46 -6.56
CA PHE A 144 0.38 1.43 -7.51
C PHE A 144 1.72 1.37 -6.77
N PRO A 145 2.84 0.99 -7.42
CA PRO A 145 4.18 1.15 -6.87
C PRO A 145 4.55 2.64 -6.80
N GLN A 146 4.47 3.22 -5.60
CA GLN A 146 4.41 4.65 -5.39
C GLN A 146 5.74 5.40 -5.49
N ASP A 147 6.86 4.75 -5.21
CA ASP A 147 8.18 5.39 -5.24
C ASP A 147 8.92 5.10 -6.55
N TYR A 148 9.48 6.13 -7.17
CA TYR A 148 10.18 6.01 -8.46
C TYR A 148 11.28 4.93 -8.49
N PRO A 149 12.12 4.74 -7.45
CA PRO A 149 13.13 3.68 -7.45
C PRO A 149 12.57 2.26 -7.57
N LEU A 150 11.30 2.02 -7.22
CA LEU A 150 10.64 0.71 -7.39
C LEU A 150 10.54 0.27 -8.86
N LYS A 151 10.65 1.21 -9.81
CA LYS A 151 10.71 0.96 -11.25
C LYS A 151 12.00 0.27 -11.70
N ARG A 152 13.07 0.41 -10.93
CA ARG A 152 14.38 -0.18 -11.23
C ARG A 152 14.41 -1.67 -10.86
N VAL A 153 13.57 -2.44 -11.53
CA VAL A 153 13.38 -3.87 -11.23
C VAL A 153 14.61 -4.74 -11.48
N ASP A 154 15.56 -4.26 -12.30
CA ASP A 154 16.78 -4.98 -12.67
C ASP A 154 18.00 -4.58 -11.81
N ASP A 155 17.91 -3.54 -10.98
CA ASP A 155 19.02 -3.01 -10.15
C ASP A 155 19.19 -3.76 -8.82
N HIS A 156 18.51 -4.88 -8.63
CA HIS A 156 18.57 -5.70 -7.41
C HIS A 156 18.41 -4.90 -6.10
N GLY A 157 17.63 -3.82 -6.13
CA GLY A 157 17.28 -3.05 -4.93
C GLY A 157 18.42 -2.20 -4.35
N LYS A 158 19.36 -1.75 -5.17
CA LYS A 158 20.43 -0.82 -4.75
C LYS A 158 19.91 0.61 -4.63
N PHE A 159 18.99 0.84 -3.73
CA PHE A 159 18.53 2.18 -3.36
C PHE A 159 18.36 2.26 -1.84
N HIS A 160 18.47 3.46 -1.29
CA HIS A 160 18.24 3.71 0.13
C HIS A 160 16.81 4.21 0.36
N ALA A 161 16.26 4.00 1.57
CA ALA A 161 14.95 4.52 1.94
C ALA A 161 14.81 6.04 1.72
N ARG A 162 15.91 6.80 1.90
CA ARG A 162 15.97 8.24 1.61
C ARG A 162 15.76 8.61 0.15
N ASP A 163 15.96 7.67 -0.77
CA ASP A 163 15.75 7.88 -2.21
C ASP A 163 14.29 7.60 -2.61
N MET A 164 13.47 7.16 -1.66
CA MET A 164 12.06 6.81 -1.79
C MET A 164 11.20 7.83 -1.05
N PRO A 165 10.57 8.80 -1.73
CA PRO A 165 9.88 9.90 -1.07
C PRO A 165 8.84 9.47 -0.04
N THR A 166 8.01 8.47 -0.33
CA THR A 166 6.98 8.04 0.64
C THR A 166 7.59 7.34 1.86
N HIS A 167 8.64 6.55 1.70
CA HIS A 167 9.35 5.93 2.82
C HIS A 167 10.10 6.97 3.66
N HIS A 168 10.73 7.95 3.00
CA HIS A 168 11.50 8.98 3.69
C HIS A 168 10.63 9.99 4.42
N TYR A 169 9.64 10.56 3.75
CA TYR A 169 8.83 11.65 4.31
C TYR A 169 7.59 11.18 5.08
N LEU A 170 7.10 9.96 4.84
CA LEU A 170 5.93 9.43 5.53
C LEU A 170 6.31 8.34 6.55
N LEU A 171 6.82 7.21 6.09
CA LEU A 171 7.05 6.06 6.94
C LEU A 171 8.07 6.33 8.05
N HIS A 172 9.20 6.98 7.72
CA HIS A 172 10.23 7.36 8.68
C HIS A 172 9.70 8.32 9.77
N GLU A 173 8.68 9.13 9.45
CA GLU A 173 8.03 10.06 10.36
C GLU A 173 6.86 9.46 11.15
N GLY A 174 6.57 8.20 10.97
CA GLY A 174 5.55 7.47 11.72
C GLY A 174 4.22 7.27 11.02
N ILE A 175 4.08 7.73 9.78
CA ILE A 175 2.89 7.53 8.95
C ILE A 175 2.99 6.14 8.30
N LEU A 176 2.03 5.26 8.59
CA LEU A 176 2.01 3.91 8.04
C LEU A 176 1.73 3.91 6.54
N LEU A 177 2.34 2.97 5.81
CA LEU A 177 2.03 2.78 4.38
C LEU A 177 1.22 1.50 4.20
N VAL A 178 0.23 1.55 3.30
CA VAL A 178 -0.45 0.37 2.77
C VAL A 178 -0.15 0.30 1.29
N GLU A 179 0.62 -0.71 0.90
CA GLU A 179 1.12 -0.84 -0.47
C GLU A 179 0.34 -1.88 -1.27
N TYR A 180 0.30 -1.64 -2.58
CA TYR A 180 -0.25 -2.55 -3.59
C TYR A 180 -1.71 -2.91 -3.33
N LEU A 181 -2.54 -1.90 -3.03
CA LEU A 181 -3.98 -2.04 -3.13
C LEU A 181 -4.36 -2.34 -4.58
N CYS A 182 -5.50 -2.97 -4.79
CA CYS A 182 -6.06 -3.22 -6.12
C CYS A 182 -7.58 -3.00 -6.10
N ASN A 183 -8.22 -3.07 -7.28
CA ASN A 183 -9.67 -2.93 -7.41
C ASN A 183 -10.23 -1.58 -6.89
N MET A 184 -9.38 -0.55 -6.83
CA MET A 184 -9.80 0.78 -6.38
C MET A 184 -10.83 1.41 -7.33
N SER A 185 -10.93 0.95 -8.59
CA SER A 185 -11.98 1.35 -9.53
C SER A 185 -13.41 1.03 -9.06
N SER A 186 -13.56 0.07 -8.14
CA SER A 186 -14.84 -0.30 -7.53
C SER A 186 -15.27 0.62 -6.39
N VAL A 187 -14.35 1.48 -5.90
CA VAL A 187 -14.58 2.48 -4.84
C VAL A 187 -15.12 3.75 -5.49
N THR A 188 -16.30 4.19 -5.07
CA THR A 188 -17.00 5.33 -5.67
C THR A 188 -17.10 6.55 -4.76
N GLY A 189 -16.98 6.36 -3.46
CA GLY A 189 -17.05 7.44 -2.48
C GLY A 189 -15.74 8.18 -2.27
N ASP A 190 -15.82 9.49 -2.10
CA ASP A 190 -14.67 10.32 -1.68
C ASP A 190 -14.28 10.07 -0.21
N ARG A 191 -15.21 9.50 0.57
CA ARG A 191 -15.02 9.09 1.96
C ARG A 191 -15.63 7.71 2.18
N VAL A 192 -14.82 6.83 2.76
CA VAL A 192 -15.17 5.42 2.92
C VAL A 192 -14.70 4.91 4.27
N GLN A 193 -15.26 3.80 4.74
CA GLN A 193 -14.67 3.04 5.83
C GLN A 193 -13.61 2.09 5.26
N PHE A 194 -12.35 2.29 5.65
CA PHE A 194 -11.24 1.46 5.24
C PHE A 194 -10.78 0.59 6.41
N ILE A 195 -10.49 -0.67 6.12
CA ILE A 195 -9.95 -1.64 7.06
C ILE A 195 -8.82 -2.40 6.36
N CYS A 196 -7.62 -2.36 6.95
CA CYS A 196 -6.46 -3.09 6.43
C CYS A 196 -5.71 -3.73 7.59
N LEU A 197 -6.11 -4.93 7.99
CA LEU A 197 -5.53 -5.61 9.13
C LEU A 197 -4.37 -6.50 8.70
N PRO A 198 -3.12 -6.16 9.06
CA PRO A 198 -1.96 -7.01 8.80
C PRO A 198 -1.97 -8.25 9.70
N MET A 199 -1.25 -9.28 9.27
CA MET A 199 -0.95 -10.41 10.16
C MET A 199 -0.15 -9.89 11.36
N LYS A 200 -0.58 -10.26 12.59
CA LYS A 200 0.11 -9.86 13.82
C LYS A 200 1.37 -10.69 14.01
N LEU A 201 2.48 -10.22 13.45
CA LEU A 201 3.80 -10.85 13.53
C LEU A 201 4.65 -10.12 14.55
N GLU A 202 5.21 -10.85 15.50
CA GLU A 202 6.03 -10.30 16.59
C GLU A 202 7.30 -9.65 16.04
N GLN A 203 7.52 -8.36 16.37
CA GLN A 203 8.69 -7.57 16.00
C GLN A 203 8.95 -7.42 14.49
N PHE A 204 7.92 -7.57 13.65
CA PHE A 204 8.03 -7.36 12.21
C PHE A 204 7.81 -5.88 11.83
N GLU A 205 8.55 -5.47 10.79
CA GLU A 205 8.53 -4.14 10.19
C GLU A 205 7.42 -3.96 9.15
N GLY A 206 6.76 -5.03 8.76
CA GLY A 206 5.66 -5.07 7.82
C GLY A 206 4.99 -6.44 7.82
N ALA A 207 3.80 -6.53 7.28
CA ALA A 207 3.09 -7.81 7.13
C ALA A 207 2.03 -7.76 6.03
N PRO A 208 1.80 -8.91 5.33
CA PRO A 208 0.66 -9.05 4.43
C PRO A 208 -0.66 -8.74 5.13
N ALA A 209 -1.56 -8.10 4.41
CA ALA A 209 -2.82 -7.64 4.97
C ALA A 209 -4.00 -7.94 4.05
N ARG A 210 -5.19 -8.09 4.63
CA ARG A 210 -6.44 -8.03 3.91
C ARG A 210 -7.00 -6.63 4.02
N ALA A 211 -7.00 -5.90 2.90
CA ALA A 211 -7.53 -4.55 2.79
C ALA A 211 -8.94 -4.59 2.21
N VAL A 212 -9.89 -3.88 2.83
CA VAL A 212 -11.26 -3.75 2.35
C VAL A 212 -11.76 -2.32 2.55
N VAL A 213 -12.69 -1.93 1.67
CA VAL A 213 -13.51 -0.72 1.84
C VAL A 213 -14.95 -1.15 2.07
N ILE A 214 -15.65 -0.43 2.96
CA ILE A 214 -17.09 -0.57 3.18
C ILE A 214 -17.75 0.74 2.79
N GLU A 215 -18.71 0.66 1.84
CA GLU A 215 -19.50 1.78 1.36
C GLU A 215 -20.99 1.58 1.66
N PRO A 216 -21.77 2.66 1.85
CA PRO A 216 -23.24 2.59 1.80
C PRO A 216 -23.69 2.03 0.45
N VAL A 217 -24.80 1.30 0.45
CA VAL A 217 -25.50 0.86 -0.77
C VAL A 217 -26.52 1.91 -1.13
#